data_0033f2726f0d152913830ec92411ee57
#
_entry.id   0033f2726f0d152913830ec92411ee57
#
_cell.length_a   1.000
_cell.length_b   1.000
_cell.length_c   1.000
_cell.angle_alpha   90.00
_cell.angle_beta   90.00
_cell.angle_gamma   90.00
#
_symmetry.space_group_name_H-M   'P 1'
#
loop_
_entity.id
_entity.type
_entity.pdbx_description
1 polymer ?
#
loop_
_entity_poly.entity_id
_entity_poly.type
_entity_poly.pdbx_seq_one_letter_code
_entity_poly.pdbx_strand_id
1 'polypeptide(L)'
;TICKLPRQSGKSTVMVSYLLHYALFNDSINIAILANKAATARDLLSRLQLAYEHLPKWLQQGVMSWNKGSLELENGSKILASSTSASAVRGGSYNIIFLDEFAYVPSNVAEQFFSSVYPTISSGKTTKVMIVSTPHGMNMFYKLWVDAEEKRNEYIPIEVHWSEVPGRDEKWKKQTIANTSESQFATEFECEFLGSIDTLITSSKLKMLTYKKPIQSNAGLDVHIAPQKDHTYLITADVSRGTSNDYSAYIVFDVTTIPYTIAA
;
A
#
# COMPACT_ATOMS: atom_id res chain seq x y z
N THR A 1 9.70 -0.94 6.80
CA THR A 1 10.02 -1.40 5.43
C THR A 1 8.75 -1.35 4.58
N ILE A 2 8.88 -0.96 3.32
CA ILE A 2 7.81 -1.00 2.32
C ILE A 2 8.31 -1.79 1.10
N CYS A 3 7.55 -2.80 0.68
CA CYS A 3 7.96 -3.72 -0.39
C CYS A 3 6.97 -3.64 -1.56
N LYS A 4 7.46 -3.25 -2.72
CA LYS A 4 6.75 -3.26 -4.00
C LYS A 4 7.22 -4.48 -4.79
N LEU A 5 6.40 -5.53 -4.81
CA LEU A 5 6.80 -6.85 -5.29
C LEU A 5 5.81 -7.40 -6.33
N PRO A 6 6.30 -8.07 -7.38
CA PRO A 6 5.45 -8.62 -8.41
C PRO A 6 4.58 -9.76 -7.88
N ARG A 7 3.50 -10.02 -8.56
CA ARG A 7 2.60 -11.14 -8.25
C ARG A 7 3.35 -12.46 -8.38
N GLN A 8 3.05 -13.42 -7.47
CA GLN A 8 3.67 -14.76 -7.45
C GLN A 8 5.22 -14.75 -7.37
N SER A 9 5.80 -13.79 -6.68
CA SER A 9 7.25 -13.69 -6.41
C SER A 9 7.68 -14.41 -5.14
N GLY A 10 6.80 -15.16 -4.48
CA GLY A 10 7.10 -15.79 -3.19
C GLY A 10 6.98 -14.86 -1.98
N LYS A 11 6.52 -13.62 -2.16
CA LYS A 11 6.43 -12.59 -1.12
C LYS A 11 5.79 -13.08 0.18
N SER A 12 4.63 -13.73 0.08
CA SER A 12 3.91 -14.24 1.26
C SER A 12 4.69 -15.34 1.98
N THR A 13 5.38 -16.22 1.25
CA THR A 13 6.21 -17.29 1.83
C THR A 13 7.38 -16.72 2.61
N VAL A 14 8.11 -15.76 2.02
CA VAL A 14 9.25 -15.11 2.69
C VAL A 14 8.80 -14.38 3.95
N MET A 15 7.69 -13.62 3.86
CA MET A 15 7.15 -12.89 5.01
C MET A 15 6.70 -13.82 6.14
N VAL A 16 5.94 -14.86 5.81
CA VAL A 16 5.51 -15.87 6.77
C VAL A 16 6.69 -16.52 7.47
N SER A 17 7.73 -16.91 6.71
CA SER A 17 8.95 -17.50 7.27
C SER A 17 9.70 -16.53 8.19
N TYR A 18 9.79 -15.25 7.81
CA TYR A 18 10.40 -14.23 8.65
C TYR A 18 9.63 -14.00 9.96
N LEU A 19 8.30 -13.91 9.88
CA LEU A 19 7.45 -13.71 11.07
C LEU A 19 7.52 -14.91 12.02
N LEU A 20 7.51 -16.12 11.48
CA LEU A 20 7.68 -17.34 12.26
C LEU A 20 9.05 -17.39 12.94
N HIS A 21 10.12 -17.14 12.18
CA HIS A 21 11.47 -17.07 12.72
C HIS A 21 11.55 -16.04 13.86
N TYR A 22 10.99 -14.85 13.65
CA TYR A 22 11.05 -13.79 14.67
C TYR A 22 10.29 -14.18 15.95
N ALA A 23 9.14 -14.83 15.83
CA ALA A 23 8.35 -15.29 16.98
C ALA A 23 9.01 -16.47 17.74
N LEU A 24 9.76 -17.34 17.04
CA LEU A 24 10.44 -18.49 17.66
C LEU A 24 11.70 -18.11 18.42
N PHE A 25 12.45 -17.12 17.90
CA PHE A 25 13.78 -16.78 18.43
C PHE A 25 13.79 -15.51 19.31
N ASN A 26 12.60 -14.96 19.61
CA ASN A 26 12.45 -13.84 20.53
C ASN A 26 11.26 -14.09 21.46
N ASP A 27 11.41 -13.75 22.73
CA ASP A 27 10.37 -13.96 23.72
C ASP A 27 9.36 -12.81 23.74
N SER A 28 8.10 -13.15 24.06
CA SER A 28 7.00 -12.20 24.27
C SER A 28 6.77 -11.24 23.10
N ILE A 29 6.86 -11.75 21.88
CA ILE A 29 6.66 -10.98 20.65
C ILE A 29 5.21 -10.97 20.21
N ASN A 30 4.64 -9.80 20.06
CA ASN A 30 3.30 -9.61 19.52
C ASN A 30 3.38 -9.19 18.05
N ILE A 31 2.76 -10.00 17.16
CA ILE A 31 2.72 -9.79 15.72
C ILE A 31 1.28 -9.64 15.25
N ALA A 32 0.97 -8.60 14.50
CA ALA A 32 -0.28 -8.45 13.78
C ALA A 32 -0.06 -8.71 12.28
N ILE A 33 -0.76 -9.70 11.72
CA ILE A 33 -0.87 -9.96 10.28
C ILE A 33 -2.18 -9.34 9.82
N LEU A 34 -2.09 -8.31 8.98
CA LEU A 34 -3.24 -7.55 8.47
C LEU A 34 -3.28 -7.63 6.95
N ALA A 35 -4.45 -7.85 6.39
CA ALA A 35 -4.66 -7.85 4.94
C ALA A 35 -5.94 -7.10 4.58
N ASN A 36 -6.15 -6.84 3.29
CA ASN A 36 -7.37 -6.18 2.81
C ASN A 36 -8.66 -6.94 3.21
N LYS A 37 -8.57 -8.28 3.35
CA LYS A 37 -9.67 -9.16 3.80
C LYS A 37 -9.20 -10.05 4.95
N ALA A 38 -10.09 -10.30 5.92
CA ALA A 38 -9.81 -11.20 7.03
C ALA A 38 -9.49 -12.64 6.57
N ALA A 39 -10.08 -13.08 5.47
CA ALA A 39 -9.79 -14.39 4.88
C ALA A 39 -8.33 -14.50 4.41
N THR A 40 -7.80 -13.47 3.75
CA THR A 40 -6.39 -13.41 3.30
C THR A 40 -5.43 -13.41 4.49
N ALA A 41 -5.72 -12.64 5.54
CA ALA A 41 -4.89 -12.64 6.76
C ALA A 41 -4.86 -14.01 7.43
N ARG A 42 -6.01 -14.70 7.50
CA ARG A 42 -6.10 -16.07 8.03
C ARG A 42 -5.39 -17.11 7.18
N ASP A 43 -5.39 -16.95 5.85
CA ASP A 43 -4.61 -17.80 4.96
C ASP A 43 -3.11 -17.66 5.23
N LEU A 44 -2.61 -16.44 5.43
CA LEU A 44 -1.22 -16.21 5.81
C LEU A 44 -0.88 -16.85 7.16
N LEU A 45 -1.75 -16.73 8.15
CA LEU A 45 -1.57 -17.40 9.44
C LEU A 45 -1.58 -18.93 9.30
N SER A 46 -2.47 -19.50 8.47
CA SER A 46 -2.49 -20.93 8.17
C SER A 46 -1.19 -21.42 7.54
N ARG A 47 -0.61 -20.63 6.62
CA ARG A 47 0.70 -20.95 6.03
C ARG A 47 1.82 -20.89 7.07
N LEU A 48 1.76 -19.94 8.00
CA LEU A 48 2.69 -19.84 9.12
C LEU A 48 2.57 -21.07 10.04
N GLN A 49 1.34 -21.47 10.35
CA GLN A 49 1.05 -22.67 11.13
C GLN A 49 1.58 -23.93 10.44
N LEU A 50 1.35 -24.06 9.14
CA LEU A 50 1.90 -25.18 8.34
C LEU A 50 3.44 -25.17 8.35
N ALA A 51 4.07 -24.03 8.19
CA ALA A 51 5.52 -23.90 8.28
C ALA A 51 6.03 -24.32 9.65
N TYR A 52 5.35 -23.93 10.73
CA TYR A 52 5.68 -24.36 12.09
C TYR A 52 5.58 -25.89 12.24
N GLU A 53 4.54 -26.53 11.73
CA GLU A 53 4.37 -27.99 11.80
C GLU A 53 5.49 -28.77 11.08
N HIS A 54 6.09 -28.19 10.04
CA HIS A 54 7.19 -28.76 9.28
C HIS A 54 8.58 -28.51 9.90
N LEU A 55 8.67 -27.73 10.97
CA LEU A 55 9.94 -27.55 11.68
C LEU A 55 10.37 -28.85 12.38
N PRO A 56 11.67 -29.10 12.51
CA PRO A 56 12.18 -30.15 13.38
C PRO A 56 11.63 -30.02 14.78
N LYS A 57 11.32 -31.13 15.46
CA LYS A 57 10.69 -31.12 16.80
C LYS A 57 11.47 -30.33 17.84
N TRP A 58 12.78 -30.35 17.76
CA TRP A 58 13.66 -29.59 18.68
C TRP A 58 13.58 -28.06 18.50
N LEU A 59 13.02 -27.60 17.37
CA LEU A 59 12.84 -26.17 17.08
C LEU A 59 11.40 -25.70 17.34
N GLN A 60 10.44 -26.61 17.48
CA GLN A 60 9.07 -26.29 17.79
C GLN A 60 8.94 -25.88 19.27
N GLN A 61 8.54 -24.64 19.50
CA GLN A 61 8.12 -24.14 20.81
C GLN A 61 6.80 -24.81 21.23
N GLY A 62 6.50 -24.91 22.51
CA GLY A 62 5.18 -25.29 22.98
C GLY A 62 4.09 -24.32 22.49
N VAL A 63 2.88 -24.79 22.31
CA VAL A 63 1.75 -24.01 21.82
C VAL A 63 0.69 -23.86 22.89
N MET A 64 0.37 -22.64 23.28
CA MET A 64 -0.67 -22.29 24.25
C MET A 64 -2.05 -22.13 23.62
N SER A 65 -2.10 -21.57 22.41
CA SER A 65 -3.34 -21.38 21.65
C SER A 65 -3.09 -21.53 20.14
N TRP A 66 -3.98 -22.28 19.49
CA TRP A 66 -3.92 -22.55 18.06
C TRP A 66 -5.31 -22.47 17.47
N ASN A 67 -5.60 -21.41 16.74
CA ASN A 67 -6.88 -21.25 16.07
C ASN A 67 -6.76 -20.53 14.73
N LYS A 68 -7.88 -20.36 14.01
CA LYS A 68 -7.89 -19.75 12.68
C LYS A 68 -7.51 -18.27 12.65
N GLY A 69 -7.54 -17.58 13.75
CA GLY A 69 -7.28 -16.14 13.84
C GLY A 69 -6.07 -15.77 14.69
N SER A 70 -5.53 -16.72 15.46
CA SER A 70 -4.38 -16.45 16.33
C SER A 70 -3.56 -17.71 16.63
N LEU A 71 -2.28 -17.48 16.92
CA LEU A 71 -1.33 -18.45 17.43
C LEU A 71 -0.64 -17.86 18.66
N GLU A 72 -0.54 -18.62 19.75
CA GLU A 72 0.21 -18.23 20.94
C GLU A 72 1.19 -19.35 21.31
N LEU A 73 2.45 -18.99 21.49
CA LEU A 73 3.55 -19.89 21.81
C LEU A 73 3.89 -19.82 23.31
N GLU A 74 4.50 -20.87 23.84
CA GLU A 74 4.93 -20.95 25.25
C GLU A 74 5.94 -19.86 25.65
N ASN A 75 6.76 -19.37 24.69
CA ASN A 75 7.66 -18.25 24.95
C ASN A 75 6.93 -16.88 25.09
N GLY A 76 5.60 -16.89 25.16
CA GLY A 76 4.76 -15.70 25.30
C GLY A 76 4.52 -14.94 23.98
N SER A 77 5.06 -15.42 22.85
CA SER A 77 4.85 -14.77 21.55
C SER A 77 3.44 -15.04 21.02
N LYS A 78 2.79 -13.98 20.48
CA LYS A 78 1.41 -14.02 19.97
C LYS A 78 1.37 -13.48 18.54
N ILE A 79 0.64 -14.20 17.69
CA ILE A 79 0.42 -13.80 16.30
C ILE A 79 -1.09 -13.71 16.07
N LEU A 80 -1.56 -12.54 15.67
CA LEU A 80 -2.97 -12.25 15.36
C LEU A 80 -3.14 -12.01 13.87
N ALA A 81 -4.18 -12.59 13.26
CA ALA A 81 -4.56 -12.34 11.86
C ALA A 81 -5.94 -11.67 11.78
N SER A 82 -6.01 -10.50 11.15
CA SER A 82 -7.23 -9.71 11.01
C SER A 82 -7.27 -8.95 9.69
N SER A 83 -8.45 -8.40 9.33
CA SER A 83 -8.53 -7.41 8.26
C SER A 83 -7.94 -6.08 8.69
N THR A 84 -7.37 -5.35 7.73
CA THR A 84 -6.93 -3.96 7.96
C THR A 84 -8.15 -3.09 8.26
N SER A 85 -8.21 -2.53 9.45
CA SER A 85 -9.27 -1.62 9.90
C SER A 85 -8.74 -0.67 10.96
N ALA A 86 -9.41 0.44 11.19
CA ALA A 86 -9.04 1.43 12.20
C ALA A 86 -8.93 0.86 13.63
N SER A 87 -9.61 -0.25 13.91
CA SER A 87 -9.63 -0.92 15.23
C SER A 87 -8.76 -2.17 15.31
N ALA A 88 -8.19 -2.66 14.20
CA ALA A 88 -7.53 -3.97 14.12
C ALA A 88 -6.40 -4.17 15.14
N VAL A 89 -5.67 -3.11 15.45
CA VAL A 89 -4.52 -3.12 16.38
C VAL A 89 -4.66 -2.10 17.51
N ARG A 90 -5.86 -1.50 17.65
CA ARG A 90 -6.12 -0.48 18.67
C ARG A 90 -6.11 -1.12 20.06
N GLY A 91 -5.36 -0.51 20.98
CA GLY A 91 -5.25 -0.99 22.36
C GLY A 91 -4.29 -2.16 22.58
N GLY A 92 -3.67 -2.69 21.53
CA GLY A 92 -2.61 -3.69 21.63
C GLY A 92 -1.21 -3.06 21.50
N SER A 93 -0.22 -3.71 22.13
CA SER A 93 1.19 -3.40 21.90
C SER A 93 1.76 -4.44 20.95
N TYR A 94 2.33 -4.02 19.81
CA TYR A 94 2.86 -4.91 18.79
C TYR A 94 4.33 -4.60 18.50
N ASN A 95 5.12 -5.66 18.37
CA ASN A 95 6.50 -5.59 17.94
C ASN A 95 6.62 -5.55 16.42
N ILE A 96 5.69 -6.26 15.73
CA ILE A 96 5.60 -6.24 14.26
C ILE A 96 4.14 -6.04 13.85
N ILE A 97 3.93 -5.11 12.92
CA ILE A 97 2.68 -4.96 12.18
C ILE A 97 3.00 -5.24 10.71
N PHE A 98 2.47 -6.35 10.20
CA PHE A 98 2.61 -6.76 8.81
C PHE A 98 1.33 -6.48 8.04
N LEU A 99 1.42 -5.66 7.00
CA LEU A 99 0.33 -5.26 6.11
C LEU A 99 0.53 -5.92 4.75
N ASP A 100 -0.28 -6.92 4.43
CA ASP A 100 -0.25 -7.60 3.13
C ASP A 100 -1.32 -7.01 2.20
N GLU A 101 -0.98 -6.97 0.90
CA GLU A 101 -1.84 -6.40 -0.16
C GLU A 101 -2.38 -5.00 0.18
N PHE A 102 -1.55 -4.16 0.80
CA PHE A 102 -1.98 -2.86 1.32
C PHE A 102 -2.51 -1.91 0.23
N ALA A 103 -2.02 -1.99 -1.01
CA ALA A 103 -2.56 -1.21 -2.13
C ALA A 103 -4.02 -1.51 -2.46
N TYR A 104 -4.56 -2.64 -2.01
CA TYR A 104 -5.97 -3.04 -2.21
C TYR A 104 -6.88 -2.67 -1.05
N VAL A 105 -6.36 -2.04 -0.02
CA VAL A 105 -7.16 -1.49 1.08
C VAL A 105 -7.84 -0.19 0.61
N PRO A 106 -9.15 -0.02 0.80
CA PRO A 106 -9.83 1.22 0.44
C PRO A 106 -9.16 2.44 1.08
N SER A 107 -9.05 3.56 0.34
CA SER A 107 -8.28 4.73 0.76
C SER A 107 -8.76 5.30 2.10
N ASN A 108 -10.06 5.40 2.31
CA ASN A 108 -10.66 5.84 3.57
C ASN A 108 -10.29 4.95 4.77
N VAL A 109 -10.22 3.62 4.56
CA VAL A 109 -9.82 2.65 5.59
C VAL A 109 -8.32 2.77 5.87
N ALA A 110 -7.50 2.91 4.83
CA ALA A 110 -6.06 3.08 4.95
C ALA A 110 -5.70 4.36 5.74
N GLU A 111 -6.35 5.49 5.45
CA GLU A 111 -6.14 6.76 6.16
C GLU A 111 -6.56 6.65 7.63
N GLN A 112 -7.74 6.08 7.90
CA GLN A 112 -8.22 5.85 9.26
C GLN A 112 -7.32 4.89 10.04
N PHE A 113 -6.81 3.85 9.39
CA PHE A 113 -5.87 2.91 9.98
C PHE A 113 -4.60 3.63 10.41
N PHE A 114 -3.95 4.36 9.52
CA PHE A 114 -2.71 5.07 9.85
C PHE A 114 -2.91 6.12 10.94
N SER A 115 -3.97 6.93 10.88
CA SER A 115 -4.26 7.92 11.93
C SER A 115 -4.52 7.29 13.30
N SER A 116 -5.11 6.09 13.34
CA SER A 116 -5.42 5.37 14.58
C SER A 116 -4.22 4.58 15.13
N VAL A 117 -3.38 4.04 14.27
CA VAL A 117 -2.30 3.10 14.61
C VAL A 117 -0.96 3.81 14.76
N TYR A 118 -0.74 4.90 14.04
CA TYR A 118 0.52 5.63 14.08
C TYR A 118 0.93 6.09 15.50
N PRO A 119 0.02 6.58 16.36
CA PRO A 119 0.37 6.90 17.75
C PRO A 119 0.86 5.68 18.53
N THR A 120 0.31 4.49 18.25
CA THR A 120 0.74 3.23 18.90
C THR A 120 2.11 2.80 18.39
N ILE A 121 2.39 2.98 17.10
CA ILE A 121 3.68 2.69 16.49
C ILE A 121 4.75 3.64 17.02
N SER A 122 4.46 4.94 17.07
CA SER A 122 5.40 5.98 17.47
C SER A 122 5.75 5.95 18.96
N SER A 123 4.87 5.42 19.80
CA SER A 123 5.14 5.23 21.24
C SER A 123 6.04 4.03 21.52
N GLY A 124 6.09 3.05 20.61
CA GLY A 124 6.92 1.86 20.71
C GLY A 124 8.31 2.08 20.10
N LYS A 125 9.36 2.15 20.91
CA LYS A 125 10.76 2.31 20.43
C LYS A 125 11.25 1.21 19.47
N THR A 126 10.52 0.09 19.35
CA THR A 126 10.96 -1.12 18.63
C THR A 126 9.92 -1.68 17.66
N THR A 127 8.76 -1.02 17.49
CA THR A 127 7.72 -1.51 16.58
C THR A 127 8.18 -1.42 15.12
N LYS A 128 8.14 -2.56 14.43
CA LYS A 128 8.45 -2.65 13.00
C LYS A 128 7.16 -2.70 12.19
N VAL A 129 7.03 -1.82 11.23
CA VAL A 129 5.94 -1.86 10.25
C VAL A 129 6.49 -2.38 8.93
N MET A 130 5.84 -3.42 8.40
CA MET A 130 6.19 -4.07 7.14
C MET A 130 4.99 -4.01 6.21
N ILE A 131 5.11 -3.27 5.12
CA ILE A 131 4.05 -3.09 4.13
C ILE A 131 4.46 -3.81 2.86
N VAL A 132 3.61 -4.70 2.36
CA VAL A 132 3.88 -5.47 1.14
C VAL A 132 2.69 -5.37 0.20
N SER A 133 2.92 -5.05 -1.05
CA SER A 133 1.87 -5.05 -2.07
C SER A 133 2.43 -5.14 -3.49
N THR A 134 1.58 -5.56 -4.42
CA THR A 134 1.65 -5.11 -5.81
C THR A 134 0.98 -3.74 -5.91
N PRO A 135 1.38 -2.86 -6.84
CA PRO A 135 0.72 -1.58 -7.08
C PRO A 135 -0.77 -1.74 -7.46
N HIS A 136 -1.58 -0.81 -7.02
CA HIS A 136 -2.99 -0.71 -7.41
C HIS A 136 -3.45 0.74 -7.40
N GLY A 137 -3.24 1.45 -8.51
CA GLY A 137 -3.54 2.87 -8.61
C GLY A 137 -2.64 3.78 -7.76
N MET A 138 -2.93 5.08 -7.75
CA MET A 138 -2.19 6.11 -7.02
C MET A 138 -2.85 6.38 -5.66
N ASN A 139 -2.83 5.39 -4.79
CA ASN A 139 -3.44 5.43 -3.46
C ASN A 139 -2.40 5.71 -2.34
N MET A 140 -2.75 5.43 -1.08
CA MET A 140 -1.84 5.62 0.04
C MET A 140 -0.55 4.79 -0.07
N PHE A 141 -0.60 3.56 -0.63
CA PHE A 141 0.60 2.76 -0.86
C PHE A 141 1.56 3.45 -1.83
N TYR A 142 1.04 4.03 -2.92
CA TYR A 142 1.82 4.86 -3.85
C TYR A 142 2.48 6.04 -3.13
N LYS A 143 1.72 6.80 -2.33
CA LYS A 143 2.25 7.95 -1.59
C LYS A 143 3.38 7.52 -0.65
N LEU A 144 3.15 6.47 0.15
CA LEU A 144 4.16 5.95 1.08
C LEU A 144 5.41 5.45 0.36
N TRP A 145 5.25 4.84 -0.82
CA TRP A 145 6.34 4.36 -1.66
C TRP A 145 7.19 5.51 -2.19
N VAL A 146 6.57 6.51 -2.83
CA VAL A 146 7.28 7.69 -3.35
C VAL A 146 7.97 8.45 -2.24
N ASP A 147 7.31 8.64 -1.09
CA ASP A 147 7.91 9.29 0.07
C ASP A 147 9.11 8.51 0.63
N ALA A 148 9.13 7.17 0.51
CA ALA A 148 10.25 6.34 0.90
C ALA A 148 11.42 6.44 -0.10
N GLU A 149 11.16 6.41 -1.41
CA GLU A 149 12.18 6.61 -2.46
C GLU A 149 12.84 7.99 -2.34
N GLU A 150 12.07 9.03 -2.06
CA GLU A 150 12.56 10.39 -1.87
C GLU A 150 13.08 10.68 -0.44
N LYS A 151 13.12 9.66 0.43
CA LYS A 151 13.57 9.76 1.84
C LYS A 151 12.79 10.81 2.65
N ARG A 152 11.50 10.99 2.35
CA ARG A 152 10.59 11.85 3.11
C ARG A 152 9.94 11.14 4.29
N ASN A 153 10.05 9.81 4.36
CA ASN A 153 9.61 8.99 5.48
C ASN A 153 10.72 8.01 5.90
N GLU A 154 10.51 7.27 6.98
CA GLU A 154 11.48 6.33 7.55
C GLU A 154 11.36 4.90 6.95
N TYR A 155 10.49 4.67 5.98
CA TYR A 155 10.37 3.37 5.36
C TYR A 155 11.57 3.09 4.44
N ILE A 156 12.08 1.86 4.52
CA ILE A 156 13.11 1.34 3.60
C ILE A 156 12.37 0.72 2.41
N PRO A 157 12.48 1.29 1.20
CA PRO A 157 11.84 0.73 0.02
C PRO A 157 12.61 -0.49 -0.48
N ILE A 158 11.89 -1.56 -0.81
CA ILE A 158 12.41 -2.79 -1.42
C ILE A 158 11.56 -3.08 -2.66
N GLU A 159 12.22 -3.19 -3.80
CA GLU A 159 11.60 -3.57 -5.06
C GLU A 159 12.29 -4.83 -5.61
N VAL A 160 11.52 -5.69 -6.25
CA VAL A 160 12.02 -6.84 -7.01
C VAL A 160 11.44 -6.77 -8.40
N HIS A 161 12.28 -6.83 -9.41
CA HIS A 161 11.84 -6.87 -10.80
C HIS A 161 11.35 -8.27 -11.17
N TRP A 162 10.36 -8.37 -12.07
CA TRP A 162 9.80 -9.66 -12.46
C TRP A 162 10.84 -10.63 -13.02
N SER A 163 11.86 -10.15 -13.70
CA SER A 163 12.93 -10.97 -14.28
C SER A 163 13.90 -11.57 -13.25
N GLU A 164 13.89 -11.05 -12.03
CA GLU A 164 14.68 -11.61 -10.91
C GLU A 164 13.99 -12.84 -10.28
N VAL A 165 12.73 -13.08 -10.62
CA VAL A 165 11.98 -14.25 -10.13
C VAL A 165 12.37 -15.47 -10.95
N PRO A 166 12.89 -16.56 -10.34
CA PRO A 166 13.30 -17.75 -11.06
C PRO A 166 12.23 -18.31 -12.02
N GLY A 167 12.63 -18.65 -13.21
CA GLY A 167 11.74 -19.23 -14.24
C GLY A 167 10.97 -18.20 -15.07
N ARG A 168 11.25 -16.91 -14.91
CA ARG A 168 10.66 -15.82 -15.70
C ARG A 168 11.67 -15.25 -16.67
N ASP A 169 11.43 -15.46 -17.96
CA ASP A 169 12.22 -14.97 -19.09
C ASP A 169 11.36 -14.15 -20.06
N GLU A 170 11.95 -13.62 -21.12
CA GLU A 170 11.23 -12.86 -22.15
C GLU A 170 10.15 -13.69 -22.86
N LYS A 171 10.31 -15.01 -22.95
CA LYS A 171 9.28 -15.90 -23.51
C LYS A 171 8.07 -15.95 -22.58
N TRP A 172 8.31 -16.12 -21.29
CA TRP A 172 7.28 -16.05 -20.24
C TRP A 172 6.55 -14.72 -20.26
N LYS A 173 7.28 -13.58 -20.37
CA LYS A 173 6.68 -12.25 -20.49
C LYS A 173 5.73 -12.14 -21.66
N LYS A 174 6.18 -12.51 -22.88
CA LYS A 174 5.34 -12.47 -24.08
C LYS A 174 4.09 -13.34 -23.95
N GLN A 175 4.21 -14.54 -23.38
CA GLN A 175 3.06 -15.42 -23.15
C GLN A 175 2.08 -14.84 -22.13
N THR A 176 2.59 -14.23 -21.06
CA THR A 176 1.76 -13.62 -20.02
C THR A 176 0.99 -12.42 -20.58
N ILE A 177 1.64 -11.54 -21.36
CA ILE A 177 1.00 -10.40 -22.01
C ILE A 177 -0.08 -10.88 -23.00
N ALA A 178 0.21 -11.93 -23.81
CA ALA A 178 -0.74 -12.47 -24.75
C ALA A 178 -2.02 -13.05 -24.08
N ASN A 179 -1.88 -13.58 -22.88
CA ASN A 179 -3.00 -14.15 -22.12
C ASN A 179 -3.71 -13.12 -21.20
N THR A 180 -3.15 -11.93 -21.04
CA THR A 180 -3.71 -10.87 -20.19
C THR A 180 -3.79 -9.56 -20.99
N SER A 181 -2.93 -8.60 -20.64
CA SER A 181 -2.71 -7.36 -21.39
C SER A 181 -1.39 -6.73 -20.98
N GLU A 182 -0.85 -5.83 -21.80
CA GLU A 182 0.33 -5.03 -21.44
C GLU A 182 0.10 -4.22 -20.16
N SER A 183 -1.06 -3.61 -20.02
CA SER A 183 -1.41 -2.83 -18.82
C SER A 183 -1.46 -3.67 -17.56
N GLN A 184 -2.02 -4.88 -17.64
CA GLN A 184 -2.05 -5.79 -16.50
C GLN A 184 -0.64 -6.31 -16.18
N PHE A 185 0.17 -6.60 -17.18
CA PHE A 185 1.56 -7.01 -16.98
C PHE A 185 2.37 -5.89 -16.30
N ALA A 186 2.25 -4.66 -16.77
CA ALA A 186 2.91 -3.51 -16.19
C ALA A 186 2.54 -3.31 -14.70
N THR A 187 1.26 -3.46 -14.35
CA THR A 187 0.82 -3.31 -12.95
C THR A 187 1.25 -4.48 -12.06
N GLU A 188 0.98 -5.73 -12.51
CA GLU A 188 1.12 -6.90 -11.64
C GLU A 188 2.54 -7.48 -11.61
N PHE A 189 3.33 -7.25 -12.66
CA PHE A 189 4.66 -7.85 -12.78
C PHE A 189 5.78 -6.81 -12.89
N GLU A 190 5.62 -5.74 -13.65
CA GLU A 190 6.58 -4.61 -13.67
C GLU A 190 6.40 -3.67 -12.48
N CYS A 191 5.35 -3.90 -11.68
CA CYS A 191 5.05 -3.11 -10.49
C CYS A 191 4.92 -1.61 -10.77
N GLU A 192 4.37 -1.26 -11.93
CA GLU A 192 4.10 0.12 -12.25
C GLU A 192 2.83 0.63 -11.57
N PHE A 193 2.91 1.83 -10.99
CA PHE A 193 1.73 2.55 -10.54
C PHE A 193 1.03 3.16 -11.74
N LEU A 194 0.11 2.40 -12.32
CA LEU A 194 -0.77 2.93 -13.35
C LEU A 194 -1.91 3.67 -12.64
N GLY A 195 -2.25 4.86 -13.13
CA GLY A 195 -3.51 5.50 -12.76
C GLY A 195 -4.69 4.59 -13.13
N SER A 196 -5.90 4.94 -12.74
CA SER A 196 -7.09 4.15 -13.06
C SER A 196 -7.13 3.81 -14.56
N ILE A 197 -7.47 2.56 -14.87
CA ILE A 197 -7.52 2.04 -16.24
C ILE A 197 -8.55 2.81 -17.08
N ASP A 198 -9.55 3.39 -16.42
CA ASP A 198 -10.67 4.14 -17.02
C ASP A 198 -10.47 5.67 -17.00
N THR A 199 -9.24 6.16 -16.93
CA THR A 199 -8.99 7.61 -17.02
C THR A 199 -8.99 8.06 -18.47
N LEU A 200 -9.56 9.24 -18.73
CA LEU A 200 -9.55 9.92 -20.04
C LEU A 200 -8.13 10.12 -20.57
N ILE A 201 -7.17 10.32 -19.69
CA ILE A 201 -5.74 10.51 -20.01
C ILE A 201 -4.97 9.29 -19.51
N THR A 202 -4.22 8.63 -20.37
CA THR A 202 -3.40 7.47 -19.99
C THR A 202 -2.33 7.86 -18.97
N SER A 203 -2.00 6.95 -18.06
CA SER A 203 -1.00 7.16 -17.01
C SER A 203 0.37 7.56 -17.54
N SER A 204 0.76 7.06 -18.72
CA SER A 204 2.00 7.45 -19.40
C SER A 204 1.99 8.93 -19.77
N LYS A 205 0.85 9.46 -20.25
CA LYS A 205 0.70 10.90 -20.54
C LYS A 205 0.65 11.73 -19.25
N LEU A 206 -0.01 11.23 -18.19
CA LEU A 206 -0.02 11.91 -16.88
C LEU A 206 1.39 12.04 -16.29
N LYS A 207 2.23 11.01 -16.40
CA LYS A 207 3.64 11.06 -15.97
C LYS A 207 4.48 12.09 -16.72
N MET A 208 4.08 12.47 -17.94
CA MET A 208 4.77 13.50 -18.76
C MET A 208 4.35 14.92 -18.40
N LEU A 209 3.28 15.09 -17.61
CA LEU A 209 2.85 16.42 -17.16
C LEU A 209 3.84 16.94 -16.12
N THR A 210 4.44 18.10 -16.42
CA THR A 210 5.35 18.77 -15.49
C THR A 210 4.55 19.54 -14.46
N TYR A 211 4.91 19.37 -13.18
CA TYR A 211 4.34 20.15 -12.08
C TYR A 211 4.78 21.63 -12.20
N LYS A 212 3.82 22.52 -12.15
CA LYS A 212 4.06 23.96 -12.11
C LYS A 212 3.68 24.49 -10.72
N LYS A 213 4.63 25.07 -9.99
CA LYS A 213 4.34 25.65 -8.68
C LYS A 213 3.27 26.75 -8.79
N PRO A 214 2.23 26.71 -7.94
CA PRO A 214 1.27 27.80 -7.85
C PRO A 214 1.97 29.08 -7.31
N ILE A 215 1.46 30.24 -7.70
CA ILE A 215 1.90 31.55 -7.17
C ILE A 215 1.32 31.80 -5.78
N GLN A 216 0.18 31.17 -5.46
CA GLN A 216 -0.49 31.23 -4.16
C GLN A 216 -1.21 29.90 -3.92
N SER A 217 -1.11 29.38 -2.69
CA SER A 217 -1.85 28.21 -2.23
C SER A 217 -2.52 28.52 -0.91
N ASN A 218 -3.85 28.32 -0.82
CA ASN A 218 -4.62 28.56 0.39
C ASN A 218 -5.85 27.65 0.43
N ALA A 219 -6.03 26.94 1.54
CA ALA A 219 -7.22 26.14 1.86
C ALA A 219 -7.69 25.19 0.72
N GLY A 220 -6.74 24.57 -0.01
CA GLY A 220 -7.05 23.65 -1.10
C GLY A 220 -7.24 24.31 -2.47
N LEU A 221 -7.03 25.64 -2.56
CA LEU A 221 -7.00 26.38 -3.82
C LEU A 221 -5.57 26.74 -4.21
N ASP A 222 -5.12 26.25 -5.34
CA ASP A 222 -3.83 26.55 -5.95
C ASP A 222 -4.02 27.53 -7.11
N VAL A 223 -3.55 28.77 -6.94
CA VAL A 223 -3.60 29.80 -7.98
C VAL A 223 -2.31 29.79 -8.78
N HIS A 224 -2.41 29.58 -10.09
CA HIS A 224 -1.27 29.54 -11.01
C HIS A 224 -1.09 30.85 -11.78
N ILE A 225 -2.19 31.56 -12.03
CA ILE A 225 -2.21 32.86 -12.74
C ILE A 225 -3.12 33.80 -11.96
N ALA A 226 -2.62 34.98 -11.59
CA ALA A 226 -3.44 35.99 -10.94
C ALA A 226 -4.59 36.47 -11.84
N PRO A 227 -5.80 36.70 -11.30
CA PRO A 227 -6.92 37.20 -12.07
C PRO A 227 -6.57 38.52 -12.77
N GLN A 228 -6.93 38.62 -14.04
CA GLN A 228 -6.69 39.81 -14.85
C GLN A 228 -8.02 40.52 -15.18
N LYS A 229 -8.00 41.83 -15.18
CA LYS A 229 -9.16 42.62 -15.60
C LYS A 229 -9.41 42.38 -17.09
N ASP A 230 -10.67 42.29 -17.49
CA ASP A 230 -11.12 42.07 -18.88
C ASP A 230 -10.82 40.65 -19.42
N HIS A 231 -10.44 39.71 -18.56
CA HIS A 231 -10.37 38.28 -18.90
C HIS A 231 -11.68 37.55 -18.56
N THR A 232 -11.97 36.54 -19.36
CA THR A 232 -13.15 35.65 -19.15
C THR A 232 -12.67 34.35 -18.53
N TYR A 233 -13.31 33.96 -17.42
CA TYR A 233 -12.96 32.73 -16.70
C TYR A 233 -14.12 31.75 -16.70
N LEU A 234 -13.82 30.47 -16.91
CA LEU A 234 -14.75 29.36 -16.81
C LEU A 234 -14.38 28.51 -15.59
N ILE A 235 -15.36 28.25 -14.72
CA ILE A 235 -15.19 27.34 -13.59
C ILE A 235 -15.92 26.04 -13.92
N THR A 236 -15.19 24.92 -13.82
CA THR A 236 -15.77 23.59 -13.86
C THR A 236 -15.64 22.96 -12.46
N ALA A 237 -16.71 22.35 -11.96
CA ALA A 237 -16.73 21.72 -10.65
C ALA A 237 -17.31 20.31 -10.73
N ASP A 238 -16.61 19.37 -10.11
CA ASP A 238 -17.11 18.02 -9.81
C ASP A 238 -17.43 17.96 -8.32
N VAL A 239 -18.70 17.78 -8.01
CA VAL A 239 -19.21 17.88 -6.62
C VAL A 239 -19.49 16.50 -6.08
N SER A 240 -18.78 16.12 -5.02
CA SER A 240 -19.03 14.88 -4.31
C SER A 240 -20.36 14.91 -3.55
N ARG A 241 -20.94 13.72 -3.29
CA ARG A 241 -22.19 13.59 -2.52
C ARG A 241 -22.02 13.77 -1.00
N GLY A 242 -20.83 14.12 -0.51
CA GLY A 242 -20.57 14.31 0.92
C GLY A 242 -20.55 13.02 1.75
N THR A 243 -20.36 11.86 1.12
CA THR A 243 -20.34 10.53 1.79
C THR A 243 -18.93 10.17 2.32
N SER A 244 -17.99 11.10 2.35
CA SER A 244 -16.57 10.92 2.75
C SER A 244 -15.77 9.93 1.90
N ASN A 245 -16.31 9.48 0.78
CA ASN A 245 -15.64 8.54 -0.14
C ASN A 245 -14.99 9.24 -1.32
N ASP A 246 -15.29 10.54 -1.52
CA ASP A 246 -14.83 11.33 -2.65
C ASP A 246 -14.75 12.81 -2.26
N TYR A 247 -13.87 13.56 -2.94
CA TYR A 247 -13.70 15.00 -2.73
C TYR A 247 -14.39 15.77 -3.84
N SER A 248 -14.94 16.94 -3.51
CA SER A 248 -15.32 17.92 -4.54
C SER A 248 -14.06 18.58 -5.09
N ALA A 249 -14.00 18.69 -6.41
CA ALA A 249 -12.89 19.33 -7.11
C ALA A 249 -13.42 20.41 -8.05
N TYR A 250 -12.65 21.46 -8.26
CA TYR A 250 -12.95 22.48 -9.26
C TYR A 250 -11.68 22.99 -9.92
N ILE A 251 -11.82 23.46 -11.15
CA ILE A 251 -10.73 24.06 -11.94
C ILE A 251 -11.26 25.35 -12.53
N VAL A 252 -10.44 26.39 -12.50
CA VAL A 252 -10.69 27.69 -13.14
C VAL A 252 -9.82 27.81 -14.38
N PHE A 253 -10.45 27.95 -15.52
CA PHE A 253 -9.77 28.22 -16.81
C PHE A 253 -9.90 29.69 -17.19
N ASP A 254 -8.80 30.28 -17.64
CA ASP A 254 -8.83 31.50 -18.43
C ASP A 254 -9.12 31.10 -19.89
N VAL A 255 -10.26 31.53 -20.38
CA VAL A 255 -10.77 31.21 -21.72
C VAL A 255 -10.74 32.41 -22.67
N THR A 256 -10.03 33.45 -22.29
CA THR A 256 -9.90 34.68 -23.06
C THR A 256 -9.20 34.43 -24.40
N THR A 257 -8.23 33.55 -24.44
CA THR A 257 -7.46 33.19 -25.64
C THR A 257 -7.34 31.69 -25.81
N ILE A 258 -7.10 31.22 -27.04
CA ILE A 258 -6.82 29.80 -27.34
C ILE A 258 -5.31 29.65 -27.53
N PRO A 259 -4.67 28.65 -26.89
CA PRO A 259 -5.24 27.62 -25.98
C PRO A 259 -5.66 28.19 -24.63
N TYR A 260 -6.70 27.62 -24.02
CA TYR A 260 -7.11 27.93 -22.66
C TYR A 260 -6.02 27.60 -21.66
N THR A 261 -5.93 28.37 -20.56
CA THR A 261 -4.94 28.16 -19.52
C THR A 261 -5.61 27.90 -18.17
N ILE A 262 -5.02 27.04 -17.34
CA ILE A 262 -5.49 26.83 -15.96
C ILE A 262 -5.02 28.03 -15.12
N ALA A 263 -5.99 28.74 -14.54
CA ALA A 263 -5.73 29.87 -13.67
C ALA A 263 -5.69 29.46 -12.17
N ALA A 264 -6.56 28.52 -11.77
CA ALA A 264 -6.59 27.98 -10.41
C ALA A 264 -7.29 26.60 -10.37
#